data_7e1611ce8139ab03a9781f608a07498b
#
_entry.id   7e1611ce8139ab03a9781f608a07498b
#
_cell.length_a   1.000
_cell.length_b   1.000
_cell.length_c   1.000
_cell.angle_alpha   90.00
_cell.angle_beta   90.00
_cell.angle_gamma   90.00
#
_symmetry.space_group_name_H-M   'P 1'
#
loop_
_entity.id
_entity.type
_entity.pdbx_description
1 polymer ?
#
loop_
_entity_poly.entity_id
_entity_poly.type
_entity_poly.pdbx_seq_one_letter_code
_entity_poly.pdbx_strand_id
1 'polypeptide(L)'
;MKKIEAIIKPFKLDEVKEALHEVGLQGITVVEAKGFGRQKGHTELYRGAEYVVDFLPKVKIEVVCEDDVCERAVEAIVNAARTGRIGDGKIFVSNIEEVVRIRTGERGEEAI
;
A
#
# COMPACT_ATOMS: atom_id res chain seq x y z
N MET A 1 0.15 -0.18 18.50
CA MET A 1 0.67 -0.63 17.18
C MET A 1 -0.40 -0.47 16.12
N LYS A 2 -0.01 -0.01 14.97
CA LYS A 2 -0.92 0.23 13.84
C LYS A 2 -0.42 -0.51 12.62
N LYS A 3 -1.36 -1.00 11.82
CA LYS A 3 -1.09 -1.53 10.49
C LYS A 3 -1.60 -0.52 9.47
N ILE A 4 -0.75 -0.15 8.55
CA ILE A 4 -1.09 0.71 7.42
C ILE A 4 -1.11 -0.16 6.18
N GLU A 5 -2.24 -0.15 5.48
CA GLU A 5 -2.35 -0.77 4.16
C GLU A 5 -2.60 0.34 3.15
N ALA A 6 -1.76 0.43 2.14
CA ALA A 6 -1.90 1.42 1.09
C ALA A 6 -2.05 0.75 -0.26
N ILE A 7 -3.14 1.05 -0.94
CA ILE A 7 -3.36 0.60 -2.31
C ILE A 7 -3.00 1.77 -3.22
N ILE A 8 -1.99 1.60 -4.05
CA ILE A 8 -1.41 2.67 -4.85
C ILE A 8 -1.25 2.26 -6.31
N LYS A 9 -1.01 3.23 -7.17
CA LYS A 9 -0.60 2.98 -8.55
C LYS A 9 0.78 2.32 -8.56
N PRO A 10 1.00 1.30 -9.40
CA PRO A 10 2.27 0.54 -9.38
C PRO A 10 3.53 1.41 -9.59
N PHE A 11 3.46 2.41 -10.45
CA PHE A 11 4.64 3.25 -10.74
C PHE A 11 5.03 4.18 -9.59
N LYS A 12 4.21 4.25 -8.53
CA LYS A 12 4.52 5.03 -7.33
C LYS A 12 5.23 4.24 -6.24
N LEU A 13 5.41 2.94 -6.43
CA LEU A 13 5.97 2.07 -5.41
C LEU A 13 7.33 2.55 -4.89
N ASP A 14 8.26 2.87 -5.78
CA ASP A 14 9.61 3.26 -5.37
C ASP A 14 9.61 4.56 -4.56
N GLU A 15 8.81 5.53 -4.97
CA GLU A 15 8.68 6.80 -4.24
C GLU A 15 8.10 6.59 -2.85
N VAL A 16 7.08 5.73 -2.72
CA VAL A 16 6.46 5.42 -1.43
C VAL A 16 7.45 4.66 -0.53
N LYS A 17 8.17 3.69 -1.08
CA LYS A 17 9.19 2.96 -0.35
C LYS A 17 10.24 3.92 0.25
N GLU A 18 10.77 4.83 -0.56
CA GLU A 18 11.75 5.82 -0.09
C GLU A 18 11.17 6.74 0.98
N ALA A 19 9.93 7.19 0.79
CA ALA A 19 9.27 8.06 1.77
C ALA A 19 9.08 7.37 3.12
N LEU A 20 8.70 6.09 3.12
CA LEU A 20 8.57 5.31 4.35
C LEU A 20 9.93 5.08 5.01
N HIS A 21 10.96 4.84 4.23
CA HIS A 21 12.33 4.69 4.75
C HIS A 21 12.80 5.97 5.45
N GLU A 22 12.52 7.13 4.88
CA GLU A 22 12.85 8.42 5.49
C GLU A 22 12.14 8.66 6.82
N VAL A 23 10.96 8.10 7.02
CA VAL A 23 10.23 8.16 8.29
C VAL A 23 10.82 7.17 9.32
N GLY A 24 11.69 6.28 8.89
CA GLY A 24 12.33 5.30 9.76
C GLY A 24 11.71 3.91 9.69
N LEU A 25 10.81 3.67 8.76
CA LEU A 25 10.17 2.37 8.57
C LEU A 25 10.91 1.59 7.49
N GLN A 26 11.46 0.44 7.87
CA GLN A 26 12.31 -0.36 6.97
C GLN A 26 11.62 -1.62 6.47
N GLY A 27 10.80 -2.25 7.32
CA GLY A 27 10.11 -3.48 6.96
C GLY A 27 8.76 -3.20 6.32
N ILE A 28 8.65 -3.36 5.03
CA ILE A 28 7.38 -3.28 4.31
C ILE A 28 7.12 -4.56 3.57
N THR A 29 5.84 -4.91 3.41
CA THR A 29 5.40 -6.02 2.59
C THR A 29 4.68 -5.46 1.37
N VAL A 30 5.03 -5.97 0.20
CA VAL A 30 4.45 -5.51 -1.07
C VAL A 30 3.76 -6.68 -1.75
N VAL A 31 2.52 -6.45 -2.15
CA VAL A 31 1.71 -7.44 -2.85
C VAL A 31 1.16 -6.81 -4.13
N GLU A 32 1.29 -7.51 -5.24
CA GLU A 32 0.62 -7.11 -6.47
C GLU A 32 -0.88 -7.35 -6.31
N ALA A 33 -1.68 -6.36 -6.69
CA ALA A 33 -3.12 -6.39 -6.53
C ALA A 33 -3.81 -5.91 -7.80
N LYS A 34 -5.10 -6.16 -7.90
CA LYS A 34 -5.94 -5.62 -8.96
C LYS A 34 -7.08 -4.86 -8.32
N GLY A 35 -7.37 -3.68 -8.84
CA GLY A 35 -8.42 -2.84 -8.32
C GLY A 35 -9.53 -2.62 -9.34
N PHE A 36 -10.74 -2.57 -8.82
CA PHE A 36 -11.91 -2.12 -9.56
C PHE A 36 -12.57 -0.99 -8.77
N GLY A 37 -12.81 0.12 -9.42
CA GLY A 37 -13.39 1.26 -8.74
C GLY A 37 -13.71 2.40 -9.70
N ARG A 38 -13.52 3.64 -9.25
CA ARG A 38 -13.81 4.82 -10.04
C ARG A 38 -12.92 4.97 -11.28
N GLN A 39 -11.69 4.49 -11.21
CA GLN A 39 -10.78 4.44 -12.34
C GLN A 39 -11.26 3.30 -13.24
N LYS A 40 -11.84 3.65 -14.36
CA LYS A 40 -12.37 2.63 -15.29
C LYS A 40 -11.23 1.96 -16.04
N GLY A 41 -11.43 0.69 -16.37
CA GLY A 41 -10.57 -0.04 -17.25
C GLY A 41 -10.66 0.47 -18.70
N HIS A 42 -10.07 -0.27 -19.59
CA HIS A 42 -10.05 0.05 -21.02
C HIS A 42 -10.62 -1.13 -21.81
N THR A 43 -10.95 -0.87 -23.08
CA THR A 43 -11.43 -1.91 -24.00
C THR A 43 -10.25 -2.51 -24.75
N GLU A 44 -10.19 -3.82 -24.81
CA GLU A 44 -9.19 -4.56 -25.59
C GLU A 44 -9.88 -5.42 -26.64
N LEU A 45 -9.19 -5.61 -27.77
CA LEU A 45 -9.64 -6.51 -28.83
C LEU A 45 -8.93 -7.86 -28.69
N TYR A 46 -9.72 -8.92 -28.67
CA TYR A 46 -9.19 -10.28 -28.68
C TYR A 46 -10.03 -11.15 -29.62
N ARG A 47 -9.37 -11.71 -30.65
CA ARG A 47 -10.02 -12.53 -31.67
C ARG A 47 -11.22 -11.84 -32.32
N GLY A 48 -11.11 -10.54 -32.57
CA GLY A 48 -12.17 -9.76 -33.21
C GLY A 48 -13.34 -9.36 -32.32
N ALA A 49 -13.31 -9.70 -31.03
CA ALA A 49 -14.32 -9.28 -30.05
C ALA A 49 -13.72 -8.24 -29.10
N GLU A 50 -14.54 -7.28 -28.70
CA GLU A 50 -14.16 -6.29 -27.71
C GLU A 50 -14.41 -6.81 -26.29
N TYR A 51 -13.41 -6.62 -25.40
CA TYR A 51 -13.51 -6.93 -23.99
C TYR A 51 -13.22 -5.69 -23.18
N VAL A 52 -14.04 -5.42 -22.17
CA VAL A 52 -13.78 -4.34 -21.21
C VAL A 52 -12.87 -4.87 -20.12
N VAL A 53 -11.72 -4.21 -19.92
CA VAL A 53 -10.80 -4.53 -18.84
C VAL A 53 -11.24 -3.74 -17.62
N ASP A 54 -11.94 -4.40 -16.70
CA ASP A 54 -12.51 -3.75 -15.52
C ASP A 54 -11.52 -3.61 -14.38
N PHE A 55 -10.56 -4.55 -14.27
CA PHE A 55 -9.56 -4.54 -13.21
C PHE A 55 -8.26 -3.91 -13.70
N LEU A 56 -7.71 -3.03 -12.89
CA LEU A 56 -6.44 -2.35 -13.17
C LEU A 56 -5.38 -2.83 -12.18
N PRO A 57 -4.11 -2.94 -12.60
CA PRO A 57 -3.05 -3.30 -11.68
C PRO A 57 -2.87 -2.25 -10.61
N LYS A 58 -2.66 -2.70 -9.39
CA LYS A 58 -2.36 -1.91 -8.21
C LYS A 58 -1.27 -2.61 -7.42
N VAL A 59 -0.73 -1.90 -6.47
CA VAL A 59 0.21 -2.46 -5.50
C VAL A 59 -0.35 -2.19 -4.11
N LYS A 60 -0.35 -3.21 -3.26
CA LYS A 60 -0.69 -3.07 -1.85
C LYS A 60 0.58 -3.10 -1.04
N ILE A 61 0.79 -2.08 -0.24
CA ILE A 61 1.89 -2.00 0.71
C ILE A 61 1.30 -2.18 2.10
N GLU A 62 1.92 -3.06 2.89
CA GLU A 62 1.56 -3.24 4.29
C GLU A 62 2.78 -2.91 5.15
N VAL A 63 2.56 -2.12 6.18
CA VAL A 63 3.58 -1.79 7.18
C VAL A 63 2.93 -1.70 8.54
N VAL A 64 3.63 -2.22 9.55
CA VAL A 64 3.21 -2.12 10.96
C VAL A 64 4.18 -1.19 11.66
N CYS A 65 3.64 -0.27 12.45
CA CYS A 65 4.45 0.73 13.14
C CYS A 65 3.88 1.05 14.53
N GLU A 66 4.69 1.74 15.31
CA GLU A 66 4.24 2.28 16.59
C GLU A 66 3.24 3.41 16.36
N ASP A 67 2.38 3.65 17.35
CA ASP A 67 1.31 4.64 17.24
C ASP A 67 1.82 6.04 16.94
N ASP A 68 2.93 6.43 17.54
CA ASP A 68 3.51 7.78 17.39
C ASP A 68 4.13 8.03 16.00
N VAL A 69 4.38 7.00 15.23
CA VAL A 69 4.94 7.10 13.87
C VAL A 69 3.84 7.08 12.81
N CYS A 70 2.67 6.55 13.15
CA CYS A 70 1.61 6.26 12.18
C CYS A 70 1.21 7.46 11.33
N GLU A 71 0.96 8.61 11.96
CA GLU A 71 0.50 9.80 11.21
C GLU A 71 1.56 10.28 10.21
N ARG A 72 2.82 10.32 10.61
CA ARG A 72 3.91 10.70 9.71
C ARG A 72 4.05 9.73 8.55
N ALA A 73 3.86 8.43 8.80
CA ALA A 73 3.91 7.42 7.77
C ALA A 73 2.76 7.59 6.76
N VAL A 74 1.55 7.86 7.24
CA VAL A 74 0.39 8.11 6.38
C VAL A 74 0.62 9.34 5.50
N GLU A 75 1.09 10.45 6.08
CA GLU A 75 1.41 11.66 5.32
C GLU A 75 2.49 11.41 4.28
N ALA A 76 3.51 10.65 4.63
CA ALA A 76 4.59 10.30 3.70
C ALA A 76 4.05 9.53 2.49
N ILE A 77 3.17 8.56 2.73
CA ILE A 77 2.53 7.79 1.65
C ILE A 77 1.67 8.69 0.77
N VAL A 78 0.83 9.53 1.38
CA VAL A 78 -0.05 10.43 0.63
C VAL A 78 0.77 11.34 -0.29
N ASN A 79 1.79 11.97 0.25
CA ASN A 79 2.62 12.90 -0.52
C ASN A 79 3.38 12.20 -1.66
N ALA A 80 3.86 10.98 -1.44
CA ALA A 80 4.60 10.22 -2.44
C ALA A 80 3.71 9.61 -3.51
N ALA A 81 2.50 9.17 -3.14
CA ALA A 81 1.62 8.41 -4.04
C ALA A 81 0.62 9.27 -4.81
N ARG A 82 0.36 10.49 -4.35
CA ARG A 82 -0.67 11.34 -4.94
C ARG A 82 -0.29 11.83 -6.34
N THR A 83 -1.22 11.67 -7.28
CA THR A 83 -1.14 12.32 -8.60
C THR A 83 -2.24 13.38 -8.76
N GLY A 84 -3.28 13.33 -7.94
CA GLY A 84 -4.47 14.18 -8.05
C GLY A 84 -5.52 13.63 -9.00
N ARG A 85 -5.28 12.45 -9.58
CA ARG A 85 -6.19 11.82 -10.52
C ARG A 85 -6.93 10.65 -9.86
N ILE A 86 -8.09 10.31 -10.43
CA ILE A 86 -8.83 9.12 -10.04
C ILE A 86 -7.93 7.89 -10.17
N GLY A 87 -7.98 7.00 -9.19
CA GLY A 87 -7.17 5.81 -9.18
C GLY A 87 -5.92 5.90 -8.32
N ASP A 88 -5.68 7.02 -7.64
CA ASP A 88 -4.54 7.18 -6.73
C ASP A 88 -4.53 6.17 -5.59
N GLY A 89 -5.69 5.65 -5.21
CA GLY A 89 -5.82 4.62 -4.21
C GLY A 89 -6.27 5.14 -2.85
N LYS A 90 -6.13 4.29 -1.85
CA LYS A 90 -6.56 4.57 -0.48
C LYS A 90 -5.59 3.99 0.52
N ILE A 91 -5.62 4.55 1.70
CA ILE A 91 -4.85 4.06 2.85
C ILE A 91 -5.84 3.64 3.93
N PHE A 92 -5.61 2.45 4.48
CA PHE A 92 -6.39 1.93 5.59
C PHE A 92 -5.47 1.78 6.80
N VAL A 93 -5.94 2.25 7.95
CA VAL A 93 -5.21 2.13 9.20
C VAL A 93 -6.04 1.32 10.18
N SER A 94 -5.43 0.32 10.77
CA SER A 94 -6.10 -0.54 11.75
C SER A 94 -5.21 -0.76 12.96
N ASN A 95 -5.83 -1.10 14.09
CA ASN A 95 -5.10 -1.48 15.29
C ASN A 95 -4.59 -2.90 15.16
N ILE A 96 -3.36 -3.12 15.59
CA ILE A 96 -2.74 -4.43 15.67
C ILE A 96 -2.68 -4.85 17.13
N GLU A 97 -3.27 -6.00 17.45
CA GLU A 97 -3.29 -6.52 18.80
C GLU A 97 -1.97 -7.15 19.20
N GLU A 98 -1.32 -7.85 18.27
CA GLU A 98 -0.11 -8.61 18.55
C GLU A 98 0.77 -8.69 17.32
N VAL A 99 2.09 -8.57 17.52
CA VAL A 99 3.10 -8.85 16.50
C VAL A 99 4.06 -9.86 17.08
N VAL A 100 4.39 -10.88 16.33
CA VAL A 100 5.36 -11.90 16.72
C VAL A 100 6.40 -12.03 15.61
N ARG A 101 7.67 -11.85 15.96
CA ARG A 101 8.76 -12.07 15.01
C ARG A 101 9.07 -13.56 14.95
N ILE A 102 8.95 -14.17 13.79
CA ILE A 102 9.09 -15.62 13.64
C ILE A 102 10.48 -16.10 14.05
N ARG A 103 11.52 -15.40 13.61
CA ARG A 103 12.90 -15.82 13.85
C ARG A 103 13.26 -15.85 15.34
N THR A 104 12.82 -14.88 16.10
CA THR A 104 13.25 -14.68 17.48
C THR A 104 12.18 -15.02 18.52
N GLY A 105 10.90 -15.04 18.12
CA GLY A 105 9.79 -15.17 19.04
C GLY A 105 9.47 -13.92 19.83
N GLU A 106 10.16 -12.81 19.57
CA GLU A 106 9.86 -11.52 20.21
C GLU A 106 8.44 -11.09 19.91
N ARG A 107 7.83 -10.39 20.87
CA ARG A 107 6.41 -9.96 20.77
C ARG A 107 6.27 -8.45 21.02
N GLY A 108 5.16 -7.92 20.54
CA GLY A 108 4.80 -6.53 20.73
C GLY A 108 5.69 -5.58 19.95
N GLU A 109 5.96 -4.40 20.51
CA GLU A 109 6.74 -3.37 19.83
C GLU A 109 8.16 -3.80 19.48
N GLU A 110 8.74 -4.69 20.27
CA GLU A 110 10.08 -5.25 19.97
C GLU A 110 10.09 -6.10 18.70
N ALA A 111 8.93 -6.59 18.28
CA ALA A 111 8.80 -7.45 17.10
C ALA A 111 8.58 -6.67 15.79
N ILE A 112 8.36 -5.40 15.90
CA ILE A 112 8.14 -4.55 14.71
C ILE A 112 9.43 -4.37 13.91
#